data_0a060ceb6992071b986bb04336436cea
#
_entry.id   0a060ceb6992071b986bb04336436cea
#
_cell.length_a   1.000
_cell.length_b   1.000
_cell.length_c   1.000
_cell.angle_alpha   90.00
_cell.angle_beta   90.00
_cell.angle_gamma   90.00
#
_symmetry.space_group_name_H-M   'P 1'
#
loop_
_entity.id
_entity.type
_entity.pdbx_description
1 polymer ?
#
loop_
_entity_poly.entity_id
_entity_poly.type
_entity_poly.pdbx_seq_one_letter_code
_entity_poly.pdbx_strand_id
1 'polypeptide(L)'
;LRGCKLSGVNFAAAVLSDVTLEECVAEGAVFSEAVFKNVIFRKDNLRSAVFWDVKRRSVFRFQDCCLVQAEFLHTSLNGQDLTTCDIEGAGFSGEEELRGAKVTPVQACELAKLLGVIIE
;
A
#
# COMPACT_ATOMS: atom_id res chain seq x y z
N LEU A 1 -16.31 -0.40 -5.93
CA LEU A 1 -16.32 1.02 -6.31
C LEU A 1 -15.42 1.24 -7.52
N ARG A 2 -15.89 2.02 -8.46
CA ARG A 2 -15.13 2.32 -9.68
C ARG A 2 -15.20 3.81 -9.99
N GLY A 3 -14.03 4.38 -10.33
CA GLY A 3 -13.92 5.78 -10.74
C GLY A 3 -14.27 6.78 -9.65
N CYS A 4 -14.22 6.39 -8.38
CA CYS A 4 -14.58 7.26 -7.28
C CYS A 4 -13.48 8.25 -6.94
N LYS A 5 -13.87 9.41 -6.44
CA LYS A 5 -12.94 10.41 -5.91
C LYS A 5 -12.97 10.33 -4.40
N LEU A 6 -11.88 9.79 -3.83
CA LEU A 6 -11.77 9.49 -2.41
C LEU A 6 -10.57 10.19 -1.76
N SER A 7 -10.04 11.24 -2.40
CA SER A 7 -8.86 11.94 -1.88
C SER A 7 -9.15 12.53 -0.50
N GLY A 8 -8.26 12.25 0.45
CA GLY A 8 -8.36 12.71 1.82
C GLY A 8 -9.48 12.08 2.63
N VAL A 9 -10.20 11.09 2.10
CA VAL A 9 -11.26 10.42 2.85
C VAL A 9 -10.64 9.63 4.00
N ASN A 10 -11.28 9.69 5.16
CA ASN A 10 -10.83 9.02 6.36
C ASN A 10 -11.58 7.69 6.53
N PHE A 11 -10.88 6.59 6.30
CA PHE A 11 -11.37 5.23 6.55
C PHE A 11 -10.75 4.62 7.82
N ALA A 12 -10.30 5.46 8.77
CA ALA A 12 -9.67 4.97 10.00
C ALA A 12 -10.63 4.05 10.76
N ALA A 13 -10.11 2.92 11.21
CA ALA A 13 -10.84 1.89 11.95
C ALA A 13 -12.02 1.27 11.15
N ALA A 14 -12.14 1.55 9.86
CA ALA A 14 -13.18 0.96 9.04
C ALA A 14 -12.93 -0.53 8.82
N VAL A 15 -14.01 -1.28 8.71
CA VAL A 15 -13.94 -2.68 8.28
C VAL A 15 -14.37 -2.74 6.82
N LEU A 16 -13.44 -3.07 5.94
CA LEU A 16 -13.71 -3.22 4.51
C LEU A 16 -13.74 -4.71 4.19
N SER A 17 -14.88 -5.17 3.72
CA SER A 17 -15.09 -6.59 3.43
C SER A 17 -15.62 -6.75 2.00
N ASP A 18 -14.94 -7.59 1.22
CA ASP A 18 -15.32 -7.87 -0.18
C ASP A 18 -15.44 -6.59 -1.01
N VAL A 19 -14.42 -5.72 -0.89
CA VAL A 19 -14.38 -4.42 -1.56
C VAL A 19 -13.30 -4.43 -2.64
N THR A 20 -13.67 -3.98 -3.84
CA THR A 20 -12.71 -3.69 -4.90
C THR A 20 -12.81 -2.20 -5.23
N LEU A 21 -11.70 -1.48 -5.08
CA LEU A 21 -11.57 -0.11 -5.53
C LEU A 21 -10.83 -0.13 -6.86
N GLU A 22 -11.49 0.28 -7.94
CA GLU A 22 -10.91 0.25 -9.29
C GLU A 22 -10.93 1.64 -9.90
N GLU A 23 -9.79 2.06 -10.41
CA GLU A 23 -9.62 3.35 -11.07
C GLU A 23 -10.08 4.54 -10.21
N CYS A 24 -9.92 4.42 -8.89
CA CYS A 24 -10.28 5.49 -7.95
C CYS A 24 -9.09 6.42 -7.70
N VAL A 25 -9.39 7.68 -7.40
CA VAL A 25 -8.39 8.64 -6.94
C VAL A 25 -8.55 8.77 -5.43
N ALA A 26 -7.54 8.30 -4.69
CA ALA A 26 -7.58 8.24 -3.22
C ALA A 26 -6.29 8.82 -2.62
N GLU A 27 -5.78 9.91 -3.19
CA GLU A 27 -4.60 10.59 -2.67
C GLU A 27 -4.83 11.03 -1.23
N GLY A 28 -3.90 10.67 -0.36
CA GLY A 28 -3.96 11.04 1.05
C GLY A 28 -5.10 10.39 1.83
N ALA A 29 -5.78 9.38 1.26
CA ALA A 29 -6.81 8.64 1.99
C ALA A 29 -6.19 7.93 3.20
N VAL A 30 -6.92 7.87 4.31
CA VAL A 30 -6.40 7.34 5.57
C VAL A 30 -7.09 6.01 5.87
N PHE A 31 -6.29 4.95 6.03
CA PHE A 31 -6.75 3.61 6.38
C PHE A 31 -6.16 3.13 7.71
N SER A 32 -5.85 4.04 8.61
CA SER A 32 -5.24 3.69 9.90
C SER A 32 -6.15 2.78 10.70
N GLU A 33 -5.59 1.67 11.21
CA GLU A 33 -6.30 0.67 12.01
C GLU A 33 -7.48 0.03 11.28
N ALA A 34 -7.55 0.16 9.96
CA ALA A 34 -8.59 -0.49 9.16
C ALA A 34 -8.42 -2.00 9.19
N VAL A 35 -9.53 -2.71 9.05
CA VAL A 35 -9.53 -4.17 8.90
C VAL A 35 -9.90 -4.50 7.46
N PHE A 36 -9.03 -5.19 6.76
CA PHE A 36 -9.25 -5.58 5.37
C PHE A 36 -9.57 -7.06 5.28
N LYS A 37 -10.68 -7.37 4.63
CA LYS A 37 -11.18 -8.70 4.44
C LYS A 37 -11.58 -8.86 2.98
N ASN A 38 -10.72 -9.46 2.17
CA ASN A 38 -10.90 -9.58 0.73
C ASN A 38 -11.04 -8.20 0.06
N VAL A 39 -9.97 -7.40 0.15
CA VAL A 39 -9.93 -6.04 -0.42
C VAL A 39 -8.90 -6.00 -1.55
N ILE A 40 -9.30 -5.45 -2.69
CA ILE A 40 -8.43 -5.30 -3.84
C ILE A 40 -8.43 -3.84 -4.28
N PHE A 41 -7.22 -3.28 -4.38
CA PHE A 41 -7.00 -1.96 -4.97
C PHE A 41 -6.43 -2.17 -6.37
N ARG A 42 -7.15 -1.73 -7.39
CA ARG A 42 -6.75 -1.94 -8.77
C ARG A 42 -6.74 -0.63 -9.55
N LYS A 43 -5.60 -0.30 -10.13
CA LYS A 43 -5.40 0.93 -10.90
C LYS A 43 -5.81 2.18 -10.14
N ASP A 44 -5.58 2.20 -8.84
CA ASP A 44 -5.91 3.34 -7.99
C ASP A 44 -4.73 4.28 -7.84
N ASN A 45 -5.02 5.56 -7.69
CA ASN A 45 -4.03 6.52 -7.28
C ASN A 45 -4.10 6.65 -5.75
N LEU A 46 -3.13 6.01 -5.08
CA LEU A 46 -3.02 5.98 -3.62
C LEU A 46 -1.81 6.79 -3.15
N ARG A 47 -1.43 7.81 -3.91
CA ARG A 47 -0.30 8.67 -3.54
C ARG A 47 -0.53 9.24 -2.15
N SER A 48 0.49 9.14 -1.31
CA SER A 48 0.46 9.62 0.08
C SER A 48 -0.66 9.02 0.94
N ALA A 49 -1.26 7.92 0.52
CA ALA A 49 -2.25 7.22 1.35
C ALA A 49 -1.58 6.63 2.59
N VAL A 50 -2.34 6.55 3.67
CA VAL A 50 -1.84 6.10 4.97
C VAL A 50 -2.41 4.74 5.31
N PHE A 51 -1.52 3.75 5.46
CA PHE A 51 -1.86 2.37 5.83
C PHE A 51 -1.15 2.01 7.14
N TRP A 52 -1.55 2.64 8.23
CA TRP A 52 -0.94 2.43 9.55
C TRP A 52 -1.75 1.37 10.32
N ASP A 53 -1.05 0.36 10.84
CA ASP A 53 -1.67 -0.67 11.68
C ASP A 53 -2.87 -1.35 11.02
N VAL A 54 -2.81 -1.57 9.73
CA VAL A 54 -3.87 -2.26 8.99
C VAL A 54 -3.85 -3.73 9.34
N LYS A 55 -5.01 -4.28 9.66
CA LYS A 55 -5.18 -5.70 9.96
C LYS A 55 -5.77 -6.41 8.76
N ARG A 56 -5.07 -7.45 8.29
CA ARG A 56 -5.52 -8.25 7.17
C ARG A 56 -6.14 -9.56 7.68
N ARG A 57 -7.40 -9.79 7.35
CA ARG A 57 -8.11 -11.01 7.71
C ARG A 57 -8.11 -12.06 6.61
N SER A 58 -7.98 -11.64 5.35
CA SER A 58 -7.90 -12.54 4.20
C SER A 58 -7.15 -11.84 3.06
N VAL A 59 -7.59 -12.00 1.81
CA VAL A 59 -6.91 -11.41 0.65
C VAL A 59 -6.89 -9.89 0.72
N PHE A 60 -5.72 -9.32 0.45
CA PHE A 60 -5.51 -7.88 0.39
C PHE A 60 -4.43 -7.67 -0.68
N ARG A 61 -4.75 -6.94 -1.75
CA ARG A 61 -3.85 -6.79 -2.90
C ARG A 61 -3.85 -5.39 -3.47
N PHE A 62 -2.69 -5.01 -4.00
CA PHE A 62 -2.52 -3.84 -4.86
C PHE A 62 -2.15 -4.32 -6.26
N GLN A 63 -2.91 -3.89 -7.28
CA GLN A 63 -2.64 -4.20 -8.68
C GLN A 63 -2.57 -2.91 -9.48
N ASP A 64 -1.45 -2.67 -10.14
CA ASP A 64 -1.26 -1.50 -11.01
C ASP A 64 -1.55 -0.17 -10.31
N CYS A 65 -1.24 -0.06 -9.03
CA CYS A 65 -1.53 1.13 -8.23
C CYS A 65 -0.34 2.08 -8.16
N CYS A 66 -0.63 3.37 -7.99
CA CYS A 66 0.35 4.36 -7.61
C CYS A 66 0.40 4.41 -6.09
N LEU A 67 1.52 3.97 -5.51
CA LEU A 67 1.77 3.98 -4.07
C LEU A 67 2.90 4.95 -3.72
N VAL A 68 3.12 5.95 -4.56
CA VAL A 68 4.17 6.97 -4.35
C VAL A 68 3.92 7.66 -3.02
N GLN A 69 4.93 7.66 -2.15
CA GLN A 69 4.88 8.27 -0.82
C GLN A 69 3.77 7.73 0.09
N ALA A 70 3.18 6.58 -0.24
CA ALA A 70 2.26 5.91 0.67
C ALA A 70 3.02 5.41 1.90
N GLU A 71 2.36 5.38 3.06
CA GLU A 71 2.98 4.96 4.32
C GLU A 71 2.38 3.63 4.78
N PHE A 72 3.26 2.67 5.09
CA PHE A 72 2.87 1.33 5.53
C PHE A 72 3.42 1.03 6.94
N LEU A 73 3.23 1.95 7.87
CA LEU A 73 3.77 1.79 9.22
C LEU A 73 3.02 0.69 9.97
N HIS A 74 3.76 -0.27 10.49
CA HIS A 74 3.21 -1.43 11.23
C HIS A 74 2.16 -2.21 10.43
N THR A 75 2.28 -2.21 9.10
CA THR A 75 1.38 -2.92 8.19
C THR A 75 2.18 -3.91 7.38
N SER A 76 1.90 -5.19 7.55
CA SER A 76 2.63 -6.24 6.83
C SER A 76 2.23 -6.28 5.36
N LEU A 77 3.24 -6.30 4.49
CA LEU A 77 3.07 -6.51 3.05
C LEU A 77 3.43 -7.94 2.64
N ASN A 78 3.46 -8.86 3.60
CA ASN A 78 3.75 -10.25 3.34
C ASN A 78 2.77 -10.82 2.30
N GLY A 79 3.32 -11.45 1.26
CA GLY A 79 2.51 -12.02 0.19
C GLY A 79 2.03 -11.03 -0.85
N GLN A 80 2.33 -9.74 -0.70
CA GLN A 80 1.98 -8.73 -1.69
C GLN A 80 2.93 -8.79 -2.89
N ASP A 81 2.37 -8.64 -4.08
CA ASP A 81 3.13 -8.46 -5.32
C ASP A 81 3.09 -6.98 -5.68
N LEU A 82 4.20 -6.28 -5.45
CA LEU A 82 4.32 -4.84 -5.71
C LEU A 82 4.96 -4.54 -7.06
N THR A 83 5.20 -5.58 -7.88
CA THR A 83 5.94 -5.42 -9.14
C THR A 83 5.22 -4.54 -10.17
N THR A 84 3.90 -4.43 -10.08
CA THR A 84 3.10 -3.59 -10.99
C THR A 84 2.81 -2.20 -10.43
N CYS A 85 3.27 -1.91 -9.22
CA CYS A 85 2.98 -0.66 -8.52
C CYS A 85 4.19 0.27 -8.56
N ASP A 86 3.93 1.57 -8.45
CA ASP A 86 4.98 2.56 -8.22
C ASP A 86 5.05 2.82 -6.72
N ILE A 87 6.19 2.46 -6.11
CA ILE A 87 6.41 2.58 -4.67
C ILE A 87 7.45 3.63 -4.31
N GLU A 88 7.75 4.56 -5.22
CA GLU A 88 8.75 5.60 -4.98
C GLU A 88 8.41 6.40 -3.74
N GLY A 89 9.37 6.51 -2.83
CA GLY A 89 9.21 7.30 -1.60
C GLY A 89 8.23 6.71 -0.59
N ALA A 90 7.77 5.46 -0.78
CA ALA A 90 6.92 4.82 0.21
C ALA A 90 7.64 4.67 1.55
N GLY A 91 6.92 4.87 2.64
CA GLY A 91 7.46 4.83 3.99
C GLY A 91 7.14 3.53 4.73
N PHE A 92 8.11 3.05 5.52
CA PHE A 92 8.00 1.85 6.33
C PHE A 92 8.61 2.13 7.69
N SER A 93 8.09 1.53 8.76
CA SER A 93 8.69 1.68 10.09
C SER A 93 9.95 0.83 10.26
N GLY A 94 10.08 -0.23 9.48
CA GLY A 94 11.25 -1.12 9.50
C GLY A 94 11.15 -2.16 8.41
N GLU A 95 12.06 -3.15 8.46
CA GLU A 95 12.12 -4.21 7.46
C GLU A 95 10.99 -5.23 7.57
N GLU A 96 10.33 -5.30 8.73
CA GLU A 96 9.29 -6.29 8.99
C GLU A 96 8.12 -6.19 8.02
N GLU A 97 7.72 -4.95 7.65
CA GLU A 97 6.61 -4.75 6.72
C GLU A 97 6.90 -5.31 5.34
N LEU A 98 8.16 -5.35 4.93
CA LEU A 98 8.58 -5.77 3.59
C LEU A 98 8.85 -7.28 3.48
N ARG A 99 8.87 -7.99 4.60
CA ARG A 99 9.17 -9.42 4.60
C ARG A 99 8.11 -10.18 3.82
N GLY A 100 8.56 -10.93 2.79
CA GLY A 100 7.68 -11.72 1.95
C GLY A 100 6.97 -10.96 0.83
N ALA A 101 7.25 -9.68 0.66
CA ALA A 101 6.74 -8.92 -0.48
C ALA A 101 7.59 -9.20 -1.73
N LYS A 102 6.93 -9.23 -2.89
CA LYS A 102 7.61 -9.36 -4.19
C LYS A 102 7.85 -7.98 -4.78
N VAL A 103 9.08 -7.73 -5.20
CA VAL A 103 9.46 -6.46 -5.81
C VAL A 103 10.35 -6.71 -7.03
N THR A 104 10.44 -5.71 -7.90
CA THR A 104 11.37 -5.74 -9.03
C THR A 104 12.78 -5.41 -8.55
N PRO A 105 13.84 -5.71 -9.35
CA PRO A 105 15.20 -5.28 -9.01
C PRO A 105 15.32 -3.76 -8.82
N VAL A 106 14.63 -2.96 -9.63
CA VAL A 106 14.65 -1.50 -9.49
C VAL A 106 14.02 -1.07 -8.17
N GLN A 107 12.87 -1.65 -7.82
CA GLN A 107 12.22 -1.41 -6.53
C GLN A 107 13.11 -1.82 -5.36
N ALA A 108 13.81 -2.95 -5.50
CA ALA A 108 14.74 -3.41 -4.45
C ALA A 108 15.86 -2.40 -4.20
N CYS A 109 16.38 -1.77 -5.26
CA CYS A 109 17.38 -0.70 -5.13
C CYS A 109 16.84 0.49 -4.35
N GLU A 110 15.60 0.91 -4.65
CA GLU A 110 14.97 2.00 -3.93
C GLU A 110 14.76 1.68 -2.45
N LEU A 111 14.32 0.46 -2.15
CA LEU A 111 14.09 0.01 -0.77
C LEU A 111 15.41 -0.11 0.00
N ALA A 112 16.48 -0.55 -0.65
CA ALA A 112 17.80 -0.67 -0.03
C ALA A 112 18.31 0.70 0.46
N LYS A 113 18.00 1.77 -0.25
CA LYS A 113 18.38 3.14 0.15
C LYS A 113 17.78 3.52 1.48
N LEU A 114 16.59 3.04 1.79
CA LEU A 114 15.93 3.31 3.08
C LEU A 114 16.68 2.68 4.25
N LEU A 115 17.45 1.62 3.99
CA LEU A 115 18.27 0.93 4.99
C LEU A 115 19.67 1.51 5.07
N GLY A 116 19.98 2.59 4.37
CA GLY A 116 21.30 3.19 4.35
C GLY A 116 22.32 2.45 3.48
N VAL A 117 21.88 1.52 2.67
CA VAL A 117 22.75 0.78 1.75
C VAL A 117 23.15 1.67 0.58
N ILE A 118 24.45 1.69 0.28
CA ILE A 118 24.98 2.41 -0.88
C ILE A 118 25.09 1.41 -2.03
N ILE A 119 24.45 1.74 -3.14
CA ILE A 119 24.46 0.90 -4.34
C ILE A 119 25.31 1.61 -5.41
N GLU A 120 26.37 0.93 -5.83
CA GLU A 120 27.30 1.44 -6.85
C GLU A 120 27.12 0.72 -8.19
#